data_767b04f7128c059d82bc49e55c25bfc1
#
_entry.id   767b04f7128c059d82bc49e55c25bfc1
#
_cell.length_a   1.000
_cell.length_b   1.000
_cell.length_c   1.000
_cell.angle_alpha   90.00
_cell.angle_beta   90.00
_cell.angle_gamma   90.00
#
_symmetry.space_group_name_H-M   'P 1'
#
loop_
_entity.id
_entity.type
_entity.pdbx_description
1 polymer ?
#
loop_
_entity_poly.entity_id
_entity_poly.type
_entity_poly.pdbx_seq_one_letter_code
_entity_poly.pdbx_strand_id
1 'polypeptide(L)'
;TGGSNNLTLSTGDNIANSDITASGAIAGLGNLILADVGGTATFSNNVAAAALTAANTVANITFTGGTNTFSAASTLANDGTLTFGDATGDSFTFNGGLTTSSVAGTVTLNTSISSSDDALIFGAITLGNNVTIDTNSTTTNRADITVAAITGGNNTLTLTTENNVTGSDITANGAIAGVTTLTL
;
A
#
# COMPACT_ATOMS: atom_id res chain seq x y z
N THR A 1 -4.32 -5.44 21.45
CA THR A 1 -5.50 -4.74 20.88
C THR A 1 -5.46 -3.27 21.29
N GLY A 2 -5.50 -2.35 20.33
CA GLY A 2 -5.27 -0.91 20.56
C GLY A 2 -6.48 -0.14 21.12
N GLY A 3 -7.68 -0.71 21.14
CA GLY A 3 -8.90 -0.05 21.62
C GLY A 3 -9.20 1.25 20.87
N SER A 4 -8.94 1.29 19.56
CA SER A 4 -9.10 2.46 18.69
C SER A 4 -8.17 3.65 19.02
N ASN A 5 -7.12 3.43 19.82
CA ASN A 5 -6.09 4.44 20.06
C ASN A 5 -5.05 4.44 18.94
N ASN A 6 -4.42 5.58 18.72
CA ASN A 6 -3.31 5.68 17.77
C ASN A 6 -2.03 5.08 18.35
N LEU A 7 -1.24 4.46 17.49
CA LEU A 7 0.11 4.01 17.80
C LEU A 7 1.10 4.76 16.91
N THR A 8 2.00 5.51 17.51
CA THR A 8 3.14 6.11 16.80
C THR A 8 4.39 5.28 17.06
N LEU A 9 5.07 4.89 16.00
CA LEU A 9 6.35 4.19 16.03
C LEU A 9 7.42 5.12 15.46
N SER A 10 8.51 5.30 16.21
CA SER A 10 9.62 6.15 15.83
C SER A 10 10.91 5.60 16.44
N THR A 11 12.02 5.73 15.74
CA THR A 11 13.36 5.45 16.29
C THR A 11 14.05 6.73 16.78
N GLY A 12 13.41 7.89 16.55
CA GLY A 12 13.92 9.20 16.91
C GLY A 12 15.06 9.71 16.02
N ASP A 13 15.09 11.00 15.81
CA ASP A 13 16.16 11.78 15.17
C ASP A 13 16.73 11.22 13.85
N ASN A 14 15.96 10.40 13.13
CA ASN A 14 16.31 9.84 11.82
C ASN A 14 17.69 9.14 11.79
N ILE A 15 18.00 8.40 12.88
CA ILE A 15 19.29 7.71 13.02
C ILE A 15 19.35 6.55 12.00
N ALA A 16 20.30 6.62 11.09
CA ALA A 16 20.48 5.61 10.04
C ALA A 16 20.60 4.19 10.62
N ASN A 17 19.93 3.23 9.94
CA ASN A 17 19.87 1.81 10.31
C ASN A 17 19.17 1.53 11.66
N SER A 18 18.36 2.47 12.16
CA SER A 18 17.51 2.22 13.33
C SER A 18 16.19 1.60 12.88
N ASP A 19 16.03 0.31 13.13
CA ASP A 19 14.92 -0.48 12.65
C ASP A 19 13.78 -0.60 13.66
N ILE A 20 12.57 -0.79 13.14
CA ILE A 20 11.40 -1.20 13.90
C ILE A 20 10.96 -2.57 13.39
N THR A 21 10.82 -3.54 14.29
CA THR A 21 10.29 -4.86 13.93
C THR A 21 9.05 -5.19 14.76
N ALA A 22 7.93 -5.34 14.09
CA ALA A 22 6.69 -5.85 14.66
C ALA A 22 6.47 -7.29 14.21
N SER A 23 6.85 -8.26 15.05
CA SER A 23 6.72 -9.69 14.74
C SER A 23 5.37 -10.28 15.12
N GLY A 24 4.60 -9.59 15.96
CA GLY A 24 3.24 -9.98 16.34
C GLY A 24 2.17 -9.22 15.57
N ALA A 25 0.98 -9.77 15.50
CA ALA A 25 -0.16 -9.11 14.87
C ALA A 25 -0.53 -7.80 15.59
N ILE A 26 -0.80 -6.77 14.81
CA ILE A 26 -1.29 -5.48 15.27
C ILE A 26 -2.78 -5.38 14.94
N ALA A 27 -3.63 -5.14 15.94
CA ALA A 27 -5.07 -5.07 15.74
C ALA A 27 -5.75 -4.04 16.66
N GLY A 28 -6.86 -3.49 16.15
CA GLY A 28 -7.73 -2.59 16.91
C GLY A 28 -7.12 -1.22 17.16
N LEU A 29 -6.21 -0.77 16.31
CA LEU A 29 -5.69 0.59 16.37
C LEU A 29 -6.66 1.58 15.70
N GLY A 30 -6.64 2.83 16.19
CA GLY A 30 -7.03 3.99 15.41
C GLY A 30 -6.06 4.14 14.24
N ASN A 31 -5.06 4.96 14.36
CA ASN A 31 -4.04 5.09 13.31
C ASN A 31 -2.74 4.38 13.73
N LEU A 32 -2.11 3.72 12.76
CA LEU A 32 -0.71 3.34 12.83
C LEU A 32 0.12 4.43 12.14
N ILE A 33 0.96 5.11 12.89
CA ILE A 33 1.74 6.26 12.44
C ILE A 33 3.22 5.90 12.51
N LEU A 34 3.91 5.99 11.39
CA LEU A 34 5.35 5.84 11.31
C LEU A 34 5.99 7.23 11.20
N ALA A 35 6.91 7.54 12.10
CA ALA A 35 7.62 8.80 12.15
C ALA A 35 9.10 8.58 12.51
N ASP A 36 10.00 9.25 11.81
CA ASP A 36 11.44 9.22 12.10
C ASP A 36 12.02 7.80 12.25
N VAL A 37 11.84 6.96 11.24
CA VAL A 37 12.45 5.62 11.17
C VAL A 37 13.63 5.67 10.23
N GLY A 38 14.83 5.69 10.75
CA GLY A 38 16.07 5.82 9.97
C GLY A 38 16.55 4.54 9.28
N GLY A 39 15.95 3.39 9.61
CA GLY A 39 16.18 2.08 8.99
C GLY A 39 14.92 1.54 8.32
N THR A 40 14.56 0.32 8.63
CA THR A 40 13.36 -0.35 8.07
C THR A 40 12.31 -0.59 9.15
N ALA A 41 11.08 -0.18 8.90
CA ALA A 41 9.92 -0.61 9.65
C ALA A 41 9.37 -1.90 9.04
N THR A 42 9.53 -3.03 9.73
CA THR A 42 9.11 -4.36 9.26
C THR A 42 7.91 -4.86 10.07
N PHE A 43 6.85 -5.22 9.37
CA PHE A 43 5.62 -5.81 9.92
C PHE A 43 5.51 -7.25 9.44
N SER A 44 5.92 -8.21 10.30
CA SER A 44 6.00 -9.64 9.91
C SER A 44 4.71 -10.41 10.14
N ASN A 45 3.64 -9.73 10.57
CA ASN A 45 2.34 -10.35 10.81
C ASN A 45 1.22 -9.38 10.42
N ASN A 46 -0.01 -9.83 10.48
CA ASN A 46 -1.19 -9.07 10.07
C ASN A 46 -1.31 -7.73 10.79
N VAL A 47 -1.65 -6.68 10.04
CA VAL A 47 -1.90 -5.35 10.57
C VAL A 47 -3.35 -4.95 10.28
N ALA A 48 -4.09 -4.60 11.34
CA ALA A 48 -5.44 -4.04 11.24
C ALA A 48 -5.52 -2.74 12.02
N ALA A 49 -5.70 -1.63 11.32
CA ALA A 49 -5.82 -0.28 11.87
C ALA A 49 -6.88 0.52 11.13
N ALA A 50 -7.29 1.67 11.67
CA ALA A 50 -8.14 2.58 10.90
C ALA A 50 -7.35 3.15 9.72
N ALA A 51 -6.19 3.73 9.95
CA ALA A 51 -5.33 4.25 8.87
C ALA A 51 -3.86 3.89 9.11
N LEU A 52 -3.10 3.89 8.02
CA LEU A 52 -1.65 3.82 8.03
C LEU A 52 -1.09 5.12 7.47
N THR A 53 -0.20 5.77 8.21
CA THR A 53 0.49 6.97 7.75
C THR A 53 1.98 6.84 7.94
N ALA A 54 2.76 7.30 6.97
CA ALA A 54 4.20 7.38 7.07
C ALA A 54 4.70 8.74 6.57
N ALA A 55 5.51 9.39 7.40
CA ALA A 55 6.16 10.65 7.07
C ALA A 55 7.36 10.44 6.13
N ASN A 56 7.82 11.52 5.50
CA ASN A 56 9.04 11.51 4.67
C ASN A 56 10.35 11.38 5.49
N THR A 57 10.25 11.25 6.80
CA THR A 57 11.36 10.92 7.71
C THR A 57 11.45 9.41 8.01
N VAL A 58 10.61 8.61 7.36
CA VAL A 58 10.66 7.14 7.41
C VAL A 58 11.44 6.64 6.20
N ALA A 59 12.53 5.90 6.43
CA ALA A 59 13.33 5.36 5.34
C ALA A 59 12.58 4.24 4.62
N ASN A 60 12.56 3.03 5.14
CA ASN A 60 11.98 1.90 4.44
C ASN A 60 10.80 1.29 5.22
N ILE A 61 9.83 0.74 4.48
CA ILE A 61 8.67 0.04 5.06
C ILE A 61 8.50 -1.30 4.35
N THR A 62 8.34 -2.38 5.12
CA THR A 62 8.12 -3.73 4.58
C THR A 62 7.02 -4.44 5.36
N PHE A 63 6.05 -4.95 4.63
CA PHE A 63 5.01 -5.83 5.18
C PHE A 63 5.21 -7.23 4.61
N THR A 64 5.27 -8.23 5.49
CA THR A 64 5.32 -9.66 5.14
C THR A 64 4.17 -10.45 5.78
N GLY A 65 3.24 -9.77 6.44
CA GLY A 65 2.04 -10.38 7.02
C GLY A 65 0.97 -10.69 5.96
N GLY A 66 0.28 -11.82 6.11
CA GLY A 66 -0.62 -12.36 5.10
C GLY A 66 -1.92 -11.57 4.88
N THR A 67 -2.46 -10.90 5.91
CA THR A 67 -3.71 -10.13 5.78
C THR A 67 -3.60 -8.80 6.48
N ASN A 68 -3.72 -7.72 5.72
CA ASN A 68 -3.58 -6.37 6.23
C ASN A 68 -4.82 -5.53 5.86
N THR A 69 -5.43 -4.85 6.83
CA THR A 69 -6.68 -4.11 6.61
C THR A 69 -6.62 -2.73 7.22
N PHE A 70 -6.98 -1.73 6.43
CA PHE A 70 -7.06 -0.33 6.84
C PHE A 70 -8.43 0.22 6.45
N SER A 71 -9.20 0.69 7.44
CA SER A 71 -10.61 1.07 7.25
C SER A 71 -10.83 2.54 6.92
N ALA A 72 -9.78 3.36 6.98
CA ALA A 72 -9.82 4.78 6.63
C ALA A 72 -8.63 5.13 5.72
N ALA A 73 -8.64 6.33 5.17
CA ALA A 73 -7.63 6.79 4.21
C ALA A 73 -6.20 6.64 4.74
N SER A 74 -5.36 5.99 3.96
CA SER A 74 -3.94 5.74 4.27
C SER A 74 -3.04 6.52 3.34
N THR A 75 -2.00 7.16 3.88
CA THR A 75 -1.05 7.95 3.11
C THR A 75 0.38 7.63 3.51
N LEU A 76 1.17 7.22 2.55
CA LEU A 76 2.58 6.88 2.73
C LEU A 76 3.44 7.82 1.88
N ALA A 77 4.41 8.46 2.53
CA ALA A 77 5.31 9.43 1.92
C ALA A 77 6.77 9.18 2.30
N ASN A 78 7.09 7.93 2.68
CA ASN A 78 8.44 7.58 3.13
C ASN A 78 9.52 7.86 2.07
N ASP A 79 10.73 8.17 2.54
CA ASP A 79 11.85 8.60 1.69
C ASP A 79 12.56 7.43 0.97
N GLY A 80 12.45 6.21 1.49
CA GLY A 80 13.03 5.00 0.90
C GLY A 80 12.01 4.08 0.27
N THR A 81 12.25 2.78 0.35
CA THR A 81 11.42 1.75 -0.30
C THR A 81 10.14 1.46 0.50
N LEU A 82 9.11 1.03 -0.23
CA LEU A 82 7.87 0.52 0.34
C LEU A 82 7.55 -0.83 -0.30
N THR A 83 7.37 -1.88 0.51
CA THR A 83 7.08 -3.23 0.00
C THR A 83 5.79 -3.75 0.64
N PHE A 84 4.85 -4.16 -0.20
CA PHE A 84 3.61 -4.80 0.19
C PHE A 84 3.65 -6.29 -0.13
N GLY A 85 3.66 -7.12 0.92
CA GLY A 85 3.66 -8.58 0.86
C GLY A 85 5.02 -9.18 0.51
N ASP A 86 5.13 -10.47 0.71
CA ASP A 86 6.27 -11.30 0.28
C ASP A 86 5.80 -12.55 -0.49
N ALA A 87 4.49 -12.79 -0.53
CA ALA A 87 3.86 -13.91 -1.21
C ALA A 87 2.56 -13.50 -1.94
N THR A 88 2.20 -14.24 -2.99
CA THR A 88 0.98 -14.00 -3.77
C THR A 88 -0.31 -14.24 -2.98
N GLY A 89 -0.24 -14.97 -1.86
CA GLY A 89 -1.37 -15.23 -0.96
C GLY A 89 -1.64 -14.12 0.05
N ASP A 90 -0.77 -13.13 0.14
CA ASP A 90 -0.99 -11.98 1.01
C ASP A 90 -2.10 -11.09 0.44
N SER A 91 -2.68 -10.25 1.29
CA SER A 91 -3.73 -9.32 0.90
C SER A 91 -3.63 -8.01 1.65
N PHE A 92 -3.89 -6.92 0.94
CA PHE A 92 -3.99 -5.58 1.51
C PHE A 92 -5.31 -4.95 1.09
N THR A 93 -6.12 -4.58 2.08
CA THR A 93 -7.38 -3.90 1.85
C THR A 93 -7.34 -2.51 2.49
N PHE A 94 -7.52 -1.48 1.68
CA PHE A 94 -7.54 -0.08 2.08
C PHE A 94 -8.94 0.49 1.87
N ASN A 95 -9.87 0.17 2.77
CA ASN A 95 -11.29 0.56 2.62
C ASN A 95 -11.55 2.07 2.62
N GLY A 96 -10.61 2.89 3.03
CA GLY A 96 -10.67 4.35 2.91
C GLY A 96 -9.71 4.91 1.86
N GLY A 97 -9.19 4.04 0.99
CA GLY A 97 -8.23 4.42 -0.05
C GLY A 97 -6.77 4.44 0.39
N LEU A 98 -5.89 4.46 -0.60
CA LEU A 98 -4.44 4.48 -0.43
C LEU A 98 -3.79 5.52 -1.32
N THR A 99 -2.86 6.29 -0.77
CA THR A 99 -1.98 7.19 -1.52
C THR A 99 -0.53 6.87 -1.23
N THR A 100 0.23 6.49 -2.27
CA THR A 100 1.69 6.29 -2.22
C THR A 100 2.45 7.14 -3.23
N SER A 101 1.79 8.11 -3.84
CA SER A 101 2.40 8.95 -4.90
C SER A 101 3.56 9.83 -4.41
N SER A 102 3.68 10.00 -3.10
CA SER A 102 4.77 10.77 -2.46
C SER A 102 5.90 9.90 -1.89
N VAL A 103 5.86 8.59 -2.07
CA VAL A 103 6.99 7.70 -1.73
C VAL A 103 8.15 8.03 -2.67
N ALA A 104 9.31 8.37 -2.10
CA ALA A 104 10.45 8.80 -2.91
C ALA A 104 11.22 7.63 -3.53
N GLY A 105 11.23 6.49 -2.85
CA GLY A 105 11.87 5.26 -3.34
C GLY A 105 10.97 4.37 -4.16
N THR A 106 11.37 3.12 -4.32
CA THR A 106 10.59 2.13 -5.08
C THR A 106 9.43 1.59 -4.24
N VAL A 107 8.23 1.59 -4.82
CA VAL A 107 7.07 0.87 -4.28
C VAL A 107 6.99 -0.49 -4.96
N THR A 108 7.14 -1.57 -4.21
CA THR A 108 7.07 -2.95 -4.72
C THR A 108 5.78 -3.62 -4.27
N LEU A 109 5.04 -4.18 -5.22
CA LEU A 109 3.85 -4.98 -4.96
C LEU A 109 4.17 -6.46 -5.23
N ASN A 110 4.16 -7.28 -4.18
CA ASN A 110 4.29 -8.74 -4.28
C ASN A 110 2.93 -9.44 -4.15
N THR A 111 1.87 -8.68 -4.01
CA THR A 111 0.52 -9.16 -3.77
C THR A 111 -0.52 -8.18 -4.29
N SER A 112 -1.78 -8.57 -4.26
CA SER A 112 -2.91 -7.74 -4.68
C SER A 112 -3.28 -6.69 -3.63
N ILE A 113 -3.72 -5.53 -4.13
CA ILE A 113 -4.19 -4.40 -3.33
C ILE A 113 -5.65 -4.13 -3.69
N SER A 114 -6.49 -4.00 -2.69
CA SER A 114 -7.90 -3.63 -2.89
C SER A 114 -8.34 -2.46 -2.03
N SER A 115 -9.42 -1.81 -2.43
CA SER A 115 -10.19 -0.89 -1.58
C SER A 115 -11.67 -1.27 -1.59
N SER A 116 -12.50 -0.48 -0.96
CA SER A 116 -13.96 -0.62 -0.97
C SER A 116 -14.58 0.71 -1.35
N ASP A 117 -14.71 0.94 -2.65
CA ASP A 117 -15.24 2.19 -3.22
C ASP A 117 -14.37 3.44 -2.95
N ASP A 118 -13.05 3.26 -2.73
CA ASP A 118 -12.12 4.37 -2.46
C ASP A 118 -10.91 4.32 -3.38
N ALA A 119 -10.38 5.50 -3.71
CA ALA A 119 -9.32 5.63 -4.70
C ALA A 119 -7.99 4.99 -4.29
N LEU A 120 -7.33 4.35 -5.24
CA LEU A 120 -5.99 3.81 -5.10
C LEU A 120 -5.01 4.61 -5.97
N ILE A 121 -4.15 5.40 -5.32
CA ILE A 121 -3.25 6.35 -5.99
C ILE A 121 -1.79 5.97 -5.73
N PHE A 122 -1.12 5.54 -6.78
CA PHE A 122 0.27 5.12 -6.71
C PHE A 122 1.20 6.07 -7.46
N GLY A 123 2.41 6.24 -6.94
CA GLY A 123 3.56 6.70 -7.71
C GLY A 123 4.03 5.62 -8.69
N ALA A 124 5.32 5.57 -8.98
CA ALA A 124 5.88 4.48 -9.76
C ALA A 124 5.90 3.18 -8.93
N ILE A 125 5.44 2.07 -9.53
CA ILE A 125 5.42 0.75 -8.88
C ILE A 125 6.22 -0.29 -9.66
N THR A 126 6.75 -1.26 -8.92
CA THR A 126 7.38 -2.46 -9.46
C THR A 126 6.58 -3.68 -9.00
N LEU A 127 6.28 -4.59 -9.92
CA LEU A 127 5.60 -5.84 -9.59
C LEU A 127 6.64 -6.92 -9.27
N GLY A 128 6.62 -7.44 -8.05
CA GLY A 128 7.44 -8.58 -7.66
C GLY A 128 6.76 -9.93 -7.92
N ASN A 129 5.43 -9.93 -8.06
CA ASN A 129 4.58 -11.07 -8.39
C ASN A 129 3.45 -10.64 -9.33
N ASN A 130 2.55 -11.58 -9.69
CA ASN A 130 1.28 -11.25 -10.34
C ASN A 130 0.40 -10.43 -9.39
N VAL A 131 -0.14 -9.32 -9.86
CA VAL A 131 -0.86 -8.35 -9.02
C VAL A 131 -2.22 -8.02 -9.62
N THR A 132 -3.22 -7.92 -8.77
CA THR A 132 -4.48 -7.24 -9.05
C THR A 132 -4.57 -6.00 -8.17
N ILE A 133 -4.92 -4.87 -8.79
CA ILE A 133 -5.30 -3.64 -8.10
C ILE A 133 -6.78 -3.42 -8.38
N ASP A 134 -7.58 -3.39 -7.32
CA ASP A 134 -9.04 -3.40 -7.42
C ASP A 134 -9.67 -2.41 -6.44
N THR A 135 -10.46 -1.48 -6.95
CA THR A 135 -11.20 -0.55 -6.09
C THR A 135 -12.54 -1.10 -5.61
N ASN A 136 -12.98 -2.26 -6.13
CA ASN A 136 -14.30 -2.84 -5.81
C ASN A 136 -15.45 -1.82 -5.90
N SER A 137 -15.38 -0.92 -6.88
CA SER A 137 -16.34 0.17 -7.02
C SER A 137 -17.77 -0.33 -7.18
N THR A 138 -18.71 0.30 -6.48
CA THR A 138 -20.13 0.00 -6.62
C THR A 138 -20.83 0.99 -7.54
N THR A 139 -22.07 0.72 -7.91
CA THR A 139 -22.84 1.61 -8.79
C THR A 139 -23.13 2.99 -8.18
N THR A 140 -22.98 3.13 -6.88
CA THR A 140 -23.26 4.37 -6.14
C THR A 140 -22.00 5.16 -5.77
N ASN A 141 -20.87 4.49 -5.66
CA ASN A 141 -19.60 5.09 -5.29
C ASN A 141 -18.57 4.87 -6.40
N ARG A 142 -17.83 5.91 -6.72
CA ARG A 142 -16.78 5.90 -7.74
C ARG A 142 -15.44 5.88 -7.07
N ALA A 143 -14.56 5.03 -7.57
CA ALA A 143 -13.21 4.97 -7.08
C ALA A 143 -12.24 4.75 -8.24
N ASP A 144 -11.25 5.60 -8.34
CA ASP A 144 -10.30 5.60 -9.42
C ASP A 144 -9.03 4.84 -9.05
N ILE A 145 -8.39 4.25 -10.04
CA ILE A 145 -7.01 3.78 -9.95
C ILE A 145 -6.12 4.76 -10.71
N THR A 146 -5.16 5.35 -10.01
CA THR A 146 -4.14 6.19 -10.64
C THR A 146 -2.76 5.62 -10.38
N VAL A 147 -1.96 5.43 -11.43
CA VAL A 147 -0.57 5.00 -11.33
C VAL A 147 0.34 5.92 -12.14
N ALA A 148 1.54 6.23 -11.65
CA ALA A 148 2.49 7.03 -12.41
C ALA A 148 3.17 6.18 -13.48
N ALA A 149 3.91 5.15 -13.10
CA ALA A 149 4.55 4.21 -14.02
C ALA A 149 4.56 2.80 -13.43
N ILE A 150 4.65 1.76 -14.28
CA ILE A 150 4.68 0.38 -13.85
C ILE A 150 5.85 -0.35 -14.49
N THR A 151 6.67 -1.02 -13.66
CA THR A 151 7.67 -2.00 -14.08
C THR A 151 7.16 -3.40 -13.74
N GLY A 152 6.81 -4.17 -14.74
CA GLY A 152 6.10 -5.44 -14.58
C GLY A 152 6.94 -6.63 -14.15
N GLY A 153 8.26 -6.62 -14.38
CA GLY A 153 9.14 -7.74 -13.98
C GLY A 153 8.75 -9.10 -14.58
N ASN A 154 8.11 -9.12 -15.74
CA ASN A 154 7.50 -10.29 -16.39
C ASN A 154 6.32 -10.92 -15.61
N ASN A 155 5.65 -10.14 -14.77
CA ASN A 155 4.43 -10.55 -14.08
C ASN A 155 3.17 -10.10 -14.83
N THR A 156 2.01 -10.62 -14.44
CA THR A 156 0.71 -10.17 -14.92
C THR A 156 0.19 -9.03 -14.05
N LEU A 157 -0.55 -8.11 -14.65
CA LEU A 157 -1.22 -7.02 -13.97
C LEU A 157 -2.69 -6.96 -14.37
N THR A 158 -3.55 -6.95 -13.38
CA THR A 158 -4.97 -6.62 -13.55
C THR A 158 -5.25 -5.31 -12.83
N LEU A 159 -5.84 -4.35 -13.53
CA LEU A 159 -6.40 -3.13 -12.95
C LEU A 159 -7.90 -3.18 -13.16
N THR A 160 -8.67 -3.10 -12.11
CA THR A 160 -10.13 -3.16 -12.21
C THR A 160 -10.80 -2.21 -11.22
N THR A 161 -11.84 -1.54 -11.70
CA THR A 161 -12.73 -0.73 -10.84
C THR A 161 -14.07 -1.42 -10.63
N GLU A 162 -14.22 -2.64 -11.15
CA GLU A 162 -15.42 -3.49 -11.18
C GLU A 162 -16.70 -2.86 -11.76
N ASN A 163 -17.65 -3.73 -12.14
CA ASN A 163 -19.06 -3.45 -12.42
C ASN A 163 -19.39 -2.31 -13.42
N ASN A 164 -18.47 -1.90 -14.30
CA ASN A 164 -18.73 -0.82 -15.26
C ASN A 164 -19.34 0.45 -14.62
N VAL A 165 -18.83 0.86 -13.47
CA VAL A 165 -19.32 2.04 -12.77
C VAL A 165 -18.97 3.28 -13.57
N THR A 166 -19.98 4.01 -14.03
CA THR A 166 -19.77 5.25 -14.78
C THR A 166 -18.97 6.26 -13.98
N GLY A 167 -17.78 6.62 -14.47
CA GLY A 167 -16.90 7.63 -13.85
C GLY A 167 -15.95 7.07 -12.79
N SER A 168 -15.74 5.76 -12.75
CA SER A 168 -14.55 5.16 -12.15
C SER A 168 -13.52 4.96 -13.25
N ASP A 169 -12.39 5.62 -13.12
CA ASP A 169 -11.37 5.67 -14.17
C ASP A 169 -10.09 4.92 -13.78
N ILE A 170 -9.44 4.34 -14.77
CA ILE A 170 -8.09 3.82 -14.63
C ILE A 170 -7.15 4.74 -15.40
N THR A 171 -6.26 5.41 -14.69
CA THR A 171 -5.32 6.37 -15.27
C THR A 171 -3.88 5.92 -15.04
N ALA A 172 -3.15 5.69 -16.13
CA ALA A 172 -1.71 5.50 -16.11
C ALA A 172 -1.03 6.75 -16.67
N ASN A 173 -0.36 7.52 -15.81
CA ASN A 173 0.31 8.76 -16.18
C ASN A 173 1.71 8.55 -16.79
N GLY A 174 2.23 7.33 -16.72
CA GLY A 174 3.54 6.96 -17.24
C GLY A 174 3.51 5.62 -17.97
N ALA A 175 4.68 5.12 -18.32
CA ALA A 175 4.80 3.87 -19.05
C ALA A 175 4.41 2.65 -18.19
N ILE A 176 3.71 1.70 -18.81
CA ILE A 176 3.55 0.34 -18.29
C ILE A 176 4.48 -0.55 -19.12
N ALA A 177 5.51 -1.10 -18.51
CA ALA A 177 6.54 -1.87 -19.18
C ALA A 177 6.83 -3.21 -18.47
N GLY A 178 7.20 -4.23 -19.24
CA GLY A 178 7.63 -5.53 -18.72
C GLY A 178 6.52 -6.35 -18.06
N VAL A 179 5.24 -6.07 -18.31
CA VAL A 179 4.13 -6.95 -17.94
C VAL A 179 3.93 -8.00 -19.03
N THR A 180 3.64 -9.24 -18.63
CA THR A 180 3.33 -10.32 -19.60
C THR A 180 1.90 -10.26 -20.08
N THR A 181 0.98 -9.84 -19.22
CA THR A 181 -0.43 -9.63 -19.54
C THR A 181 -0.93 -8.43 -18.74
N LEU A 182 -1.59 -7.50 -19.43
CA LEU A 182 -2.34 -6.40 -18.83
C LEU A 182 -3.83 -6.64 -19.06
N THR A 183 -4.59 -6.67 -17.99
CA THR A 183 -6.07 -6.74 -18.03
C THR A 183 -6.62 -5.45 -17.41
N LEU A 184 -7.63 -4.89 -18.09
CA LEU A 184 -8.36 -3.68 -17.66
C LEU A 184 -9.86 -3.97 -17.62
#